data_618faf64a0c84c248e5499a7086efa3b
#
_entry.id   618faf64a0c84c248e5499a7086efa3b
#
_cell.length_a   1.000
_cell.length_b   1.000
_cell.length_c   1.000
_cell.angle_alpha   90.00
_cell.angle_beta   90.00
_cell.angle_gamma   90.00
#
_symmetry.space_group_name_H-M   'P 1'
#
loop_
_entity.id
_entity.type
_entity.pdbx_description
1 polymer ?
#
loop_
_entity_poly.entity_id
_entity_poly.type
_entity_poly.pdbx_seq_one_letter_code
_entity_poly.pdbx_strand_id
1 'polypeptide(L)'
;MDQENQKLNEHLDIVAGLDIGTTKIACIVGRKNEQGKIEILGMGKAKSDGVSRGVVANIQKTVESITAAVKMAEDSAGVEITTVNVGIAGQHIRSMQHRGMKMRESNDEEITQNDIDLLIDETYRLVMPPGEEIIHVLPQEYIVDNEQGIRDPIGMSGIRMEANFHIISG
;
A
#
# COMPACT_ATOMS: atom_id res chain seq x y z
N MET A 1 -17.08 -9.87 31.40
CA MET A 1 -15.77 -9.98 30.72
C MET A 1 -15.88 -10.42 29.26
N ASP A 2 -16.94 -11.13 28.84
CA ASP A 2 -17.06 -11.62 27.45
C ASP A 2 -17.61 -10.60 26.44
N GLN A 3 -18.43 -9.65 26.87
CA GLN A 3 -19.03 -8.65 25.95
C GLN A 3 -18.07 -7.51 25.57
N GLU A 4 -17.11 -7.15 26.41
CA GLU A 4 -16.07 -6.16 26.09
C GLU A 4 -15.01 -6.73 25.15
N ASN A 5 -14.64 -7.99 25.31
CA ASN A 5 -13.72 -8.69 24.39
C ASN A 5 -14.34 -8.95 23.01
N GLN A 6 -15.64 -9.19 22.93
CA GLN A 6 -16.34 -9.31 21.65
C GLN A 6 -16.38 -7.97 20.91
N LYS A 7 -16.66 -6.84 21.58
CA LYS A 7 -16.63 -5.51 20.97
C LYS A 7 -15.21 -5.09 20.53
N LEU A 8 -14.16 -5.46 21.26
CA LEU A 8 -12.78 -5.21 20.84
C LEU A 8 -12.38 -6.01 19.59
N ASN A 9 -12.82 -7.26 19.48
CA ASN A 9 -12.57 -8.10 18.31
C ASN A 9 -13.38 -7.66 17.08
N GLU A 10 -14.57 -7.11 17.26
CA GLU A 10 -15.38 -6.58 16.16
C GLU A 10 -14.75 -5.34 15.48
N HIS A 11 -13.90 -4.58 16.18
CA HIS A 11 -13.17 -3.44 15.62
C HIS A 11 -11.89 -3.82 14.85
N LEU A 12 -11.33 -5.00 15.09
CA LEU A 12 -10.03 -5.41 14.50
C LEU A 12 -10.11 -5.81 13.02
N ASP A 13 -11.30 -6.08 12.50
CA ASP A 13 -11.49 -6.53 11.11
C ASP A 13 -12.15 -5.48 10.18
N ILE A 14 -12.34 -4.25 10.68
CA ILE A 14 -12.94 -3.18 9.87
C ILE A 14 -11.89 -2.61 8.92
N VAL A 15 -12.22 -2.58 7.64
CA VAL A 15 -11.39 -2.01 6.58
C VAL A 15 -12.19 -0.92 5.88
N ALA A 16 -11.59 0.26 5.76
CA ALA A 16 -12.14 1.35 4.97
C ALA A 16 -11.30 1.57 3.71
N GLY A 17 -11.97 1.65 2.57
CA GLY A 17 -11.40 2.01 1.27
C GLY A 17 -11.88 3.39 0.85
N LEU A 18 -10.94 4.26 0.44
CA LEU A 18 -11.20 5.61 -0.04
C LEU A 18 -10.75 5.75 -1.49
N ASP A 19 -11.68 6.12 -2.37
CA ASP A 19 -11.41 6.46 -3.77
C ASP A 19 -11.53 7.98 -3.95
N ILE A 20 -10.41 8.61 -4.31
CA ILE A 20 -10.31 10.05 -4.55
C ILE A 20 -10.34 10.31 -6.04
N GLY A 21 -11.53 10.39 -6.61
CA GLY A 21 -11.73 10.63 -8.03
C GLY A 21 -11.90 12.12 -8.38
N THR A 22 -11.84 12.43 -9.67
CA THR A 22 -12.02 13.81 -10.20
C THR A 22 -13.44 14.32 -10.04
N THR A 23 -14.43 13.43 -10.11
CA THR A 23 -15.86 13.79 -10.09
C THR A 23 -16.51 13.56 -8.72
N LYS A 24 -16.07 12.52 -8.05
CA LYS A 24 -16.60 12.06 -6.76
C LYS A 24 -15.48 11.53 -5.89
N ILE A 25 -15.66 11.63 -4.58
CA ILE A 25 -14.90 10.90 -3.57
C ILE A 25 -15.85 9.91 -2.94
N ALA A 26 -15.43 8.67 -2.79
CA ALA A 26 -16.23 7.61 -2.20
C ALA A 26 -15.44 6.88 -1.10
N CYS A 27 -16.10 6.63 0.03
CA CYS A 27 -15.57 5.83 1.12
C CYS A 27 -16.49 4.63 1.34
N ILE A 28 -15.91 3.43 1.42
CA ILE A 28 -16.63 2.18 1.67
C ILE A 28 -16.03 1.54 2.91
N VAL A 29 -16.89 1.17 3.85
CA VAL A 29 -16.52 0.48 5.08
C VAL A 29 -17.02 -0.95 5.00
N GLY A 30 -16.16 -1.89 5.29
CA GLY A 30 -16.49 -3.31 5.30
C GLY A 30 -15.70 -4.08 6.33
N ARG A 31 -16.09 -5.31 6.54
CA ARG A 31 -15.35 -6.27 7.36
C ARG A 31 -15.26 -7.62 6.66
N LYS A 32 -14.28 -8.40 7.06
CA LYS A 32 -14.18 -9.79 6.64
C LYS A 32 -15.05 -10.63 7.59
N ASN A 33 -16.03 -11.35 7.06
CA ASN A 33 -16.86 -12.26 7.85
C ASN A 33 -16.14 -13.59 8.14
N GLU A 34 -16.73 -14.43 8.99
CA GLU A 34 -16.20 -15.74 9.38
C GLU A 34 -15.92 -16.67 8.19
N GLN A 35 -16.58 -16.47 7.06
CA GLN A 35 -16.42 -17.24 5.82
C GLN A 35 -15.33 -16.62 4.90
N GLY A 36 -14.63 -15.57 5.34
CA GLY A 36 -13.61 -14.88 4.59
C GLY A 36 -14.13 -13.96 3.47
N LYS A 37 -15.44 -13.69 3.42
CA LYS A 37 -16.05 -12.75 2.47
C LYS A 37 -16.13 -11.34 3.05
N ILE A 38 -16.02 -10.32 2.18
CA ILE A 38 -16.19 -8.92 2.57
C ILE A 38 -17.69 -8.62 2.70
N GLU A 39 -18.08 -8.14 3.86
CA GLU A 39 -19.40 -7.59 4.15
C GLU A 39 -19.31 -6.07 4.19
N ILE A 40 -20.14 -5.37 3.40
CA ILE A 40 -20.19 -3.90 3.40
C ILE A 40 -21.07 -3.45 4.56
N LEU A 41 -20.48 -2.64 5.46
CA LEU A 41 -21.16 -2.06 6.62
C LEU A 41 -21.74 -0.69 6.31
N GLY A 42 -21.06 0.11 5.50
CA GLY A 42 -21.52 1.45 5.16
C GLY A 42 -20.76 2.04 3.98
N MET A 43 -21.34 3.13 3.45
CA MET A 43 -20.77 3.82 2.31
C MET A 43 -21.10 5.33 2.40
N GLY A 44 -20.11 6.16 2.05
CA GLY A 44 -20.27 7.59 1.89
C GLY A 44 -19.76 8.06 0.54
N LYS A 45 -20.38 9.10 -0.02
CA LYS A 45 -20.00 9.68 -1.30
C LYS A 45 -20.20 11.19 -1.26
N ALA A 46 -19.16 11.93 -1.63
CA ALA A 46 -19.20 13.37 -1.79
C ALA A 46 -18.77 13.80 -3.19
N LYS A 47 -19.16 15.01 -3.59
CA LYS A 47 -18.66 15.63 -4.82
C LYS A 47 -17.18 15.99 -4.63
N SER A 48 -16.37 15.76 -5.65
CA SER A 48 -14.95 16.12 -5.62
C SER A 48 -14.77 17.53 -6.18
N ASP A 49 -14.44 18.48 -5.32
CA ASP A 49 -14.29 19.90 -5.70
C ASP A 49 -12.82 20.37 -5.71
N GLY A 50 -11.87 19.52 -5.35
CA GLY A 50 -10.43 19.87 -5.27
C GLY A 50 -9.53 19.12 -6.23
N VAL A 51 -10.04 18.13 -6.97
CA VAL A 51 -9.27 17.27 -7.88
C VAL A 51 -9.61 17.57 -9.32
N SER A 52 -8.59 17.75 -10.16
CA SER A 52 -8.72 17.99 -11.60
C SER A 52 -7.75 17.10 -12.37
N ARG A 53 -8.30 16.33 -13.34
CA ARG A 53 -7.50 15.42 -14.18
C ARG A 53 -6.60 14.44 -13.41
N GLY A 54 -7.09 13.96 -12.25
CA GLY A 54 -6.34 13.04 -11.40
C GLY A 54 -5.25 13.71 -10.54
N VAL A 55 -5.19 15.05 -10.52
CA VAL A 55 -4.24 15.81 -9.71
C VAL A 55 -4.98 16.65 -8.68
N VAL A 56 -4.48 16.74 -7.44
CA VAL A 56 -5.01 17.62 -6.41
C VAL A 56 -4.68 19.07 -6.75
N ALA A 57 -5.67 19.80 -7.27
CA ALA A 57 -5.54 21.22 -7.64
C ALA A 57 -5.80 22.16 -6.46
N ASN A 58 -6.57 21.72 -5.46
CA ASN A 58 -6.84 22.47 -4.24
C ASN A 58 -6.94 21.52 -3.05
N ILE A 59 -5.92 21.56 -2.20
CA ILE A 59 -5.80 20.65 -1.04
C ILE A 59 -7.00 20.83 -0.08
N GLN A 60 -7.35 22.06 0.27
CA GLN A 60 -8.40 22.33 1.27
C GLN A 60 -9.76 21.79 0.81
N LYS A 61 -10.16 22.09 -0.43
CA LYS A 61 -11.40 21.55 -1.00
C LYS A 61 -11.42 20.05 -1.11
N THR A 62 -10.25 19.44 -1.41
CA THR A 62 -10.12 17.99 -1.44
C THR A 62 -10.31 17.40 -0.06
N VAL A 63 -9.69 18.00 0.98
CA VAL A 63 -9.86 17.58 2.39
C VAL A 63 -11.31 17.68 2.82
N GLU A 64 -12.00 18.79 2.52
CA GLU A 64 -13.42 18.96 2.83
C GLU A 64 -14.29 17.88 2.18
N SER A 65 -14.03 17.57 0.91
CA SER A 65 -14.74 16.51 0.18
C SER A 65 -14.45 15.11 0.73
N ILE A 66 -13.21 14.82 1.13
CA ILE A 66 -12.81 13.56 1.78
C ILE A 66 -13.54 13.44 3.12
N THR A 67 -13.47 14.47 3.95
CA THR A 67 -14.11 14.48 5.28
C THR A 67 -15.61 14.25 5.17
N ALA A 68 -16.27 14.87 4.19
CA ALA A 68 -17.69 14.65 3.97
C ALA A 68 -18.02 13.20 3.57
N ALA A 69 -17.22 12.60 2.68
CA ALA A 69 -17.41 11.21 2.25
C ALA A 69 -17.15 10.21 3.39
N VAL A 70 -16.09 10.43 4.17
CA VAL A 70 -15.75 9.58 5.33
C VAL A 70 -16.84 9.66 6.38
N LYS A 71 -17.27 10.86 6.75
CA LYS A 71 -18.35 11.05 7.75
C LYS A 71 -19.65 10.36 7.35
N MET A 72 -20.05 10.45 6.08
CA MET A 72 -21.23 9.74 5.58
C MET A 72 -21.07 8.21 5.71
N ALA A 73 -19.86 7.71 5.47
CA ALA A 73 -19.56 6.27 5.60
C ALA A 73 -19.61 5.81 7.06
N GLU A 74 -19.07 6.61 8.00
CA GLU A 74 -19.13 6.39 9.44
C GLU A 74 -20.57 6.37 9.93
N ASP A 75 -21.37 7.39 9.57
CA ASP A 75 -22.78 7.49 9.95
C ASP A 75 -23.58 6.29 9.40
N SER A 76 -23.28 5.84 8.19
CA SER A 76 -23.93 4.69 7.55
C SER A 76 -23.51 3.35 8.16
N ALA A 77 -22.25 3.20 8.57
CA ALA A 77 -21.71 1.97 9.13
C ALA A 77 -21.88 1.87 10.65
N GLY A 78 -22.11 2.99 11.35
CA GLY A 78 -22.17 3.07 12.81
C GLY A 78 -20.81 2.84 13.49
N VAL A 79 -19.71 3.14 12.80
CA VAL A 79 -18.34 2.95 13.30
C VAL A 79 -17.50 4.20 13.04
N GLU A 80 -16.43 4.40 13.84
CA GLU A 80 -15.42 5.40 13.61
C GLU A 80 -14.31 4.86 12.72
N ILE A 81 -13.88 5.62 11.71
CA ILE A 81 -12.84 5.25 10.77
C ILE A 81 -11.53 5.92 11.19
N THR A 82 -10.58 5.16 11.70
CA THR A 82 -9.26 5.64 12.12
C THR A 82 -8.20 5.48 11.02
N THR A 83 -8.39 4.53 10.11
CA THR A 83 -7.44 4.21 9.05
C THR A 83 -8.19 3.94 7.74
N VAL A 84 -7.68 4.48 6.64
CA VAL A 84 -8.23 4.24 5.30
C VAL A 84 -7.15 3.69 4.36
N ASN A 85 -7.57 2.80 3.47
CA ASN A 85 -6.77 2.39 2.32
C ASN A 85 -7.16 3.25 1.13
N VAL A 86 -6.20 3.96 0.55
CA VAL A 86 -6.43 4.89 -0.56
C VAL A 86 -5.83 4.34 -1.84
N GLY A 87 -6.64 4.29 -2.90
CA GLY A 87 -6.14 4.05 -4.25
C GLY A 87 -5.59 5.34 -4.86
N ILE A 88 -4.40 5.26 -5.46
CA ILE A 88 -3.77 6.39 -6.14
C ILE A 88 -3.71 6.07 -7.64
N ALA A 89 -4.20 7.00 -8.48
CA ALA A 89 -4.06 6.94 -9.92
C ALA A 89 -3.92 8.35 -10.50
N GLY A 90 -3.03 8.51 -11.48
CA GLY A 90 -2.83 9.80 -12.14
C GLY A 90 -1.74 9.73 -13.20
N GLN A 91 -1.67 10.73 -14.06
CA GLN A 91 -0.66 10.80 -15.13
C GLN A 91 0.77 11.01 -14.59
N HIS A 92 0.90 11.44 -13.34
CA HIS A 92 2.17 11.61 -12.64
C HIS A 92 2.70 10.30 -12.07
N ILE A 93 1.84 9.29 -11.87
CA ILE A 93 2.27 7.97 -11.40
C ILE A 93 2.96 7.23 -12.54
N ARG A 94 4.20 6.89 -12.31
CA ARG A 94 5.05 6.17 -13.25
C ARG A 94 5.45 4.82 -12.69
N SER A 95 5.86 3.97 -13.59
CA SER A 95 6.32 2.63 -13.28
C SER A 95 7.61 2.37 -14.03
N MET A 96 8.61 1.86 -13.33
CA MET A 96 9.89 1.48 -13.90
C MET A 96 10.37 0.14 -13.33
N GLN A 97 11.17 -0.56 -14.11
CA GLN A 97 11.86 -1.76 -13.64
C GLN A 97 13.28 -1.42 -13.24
N HIS A 98 13.73 -2.00 -12.15
CA HIS A 98 15.09 -1.86 -11.64
C HIS A 98 15.59 -3.21 -11.13
N ARG A 99 16.87 -3.49 -11.37
CA ARG A 99 17.54 -4.67 -10.82
C ARG A 99 18.49 -4.21 -9.73
N GLY A 100 18.15 -4.54 -8.49
CA GLY A 100 19.00 -4.33 -7.34
C GLY A 100 19.91 -5.54 -7.09
N MET A 101 21.08 -5.32 -6.50
CA MET A 101 22.01 -6.37 -6.17
C MET A 101 22.69 -6.07 -4.83
N LYS A 102 22.84 -7.11 -4.02
CA LYS A 102 23.59 -7.06 -2.77
C LYS A 102 24.56 -8.25 -2.72
N MET A 103 25.81 -7.97 -2.40
CA MET A 103 26.79 -9.00 -2.06
C MET A 103 26.78 -9.24 -0.56
N ARG A 104 26.67 -10.49 -0.15
CA ARG A 104 26.77 -10.93 1.24
C ARG A 104 28.25 -11.28 1.54
N GLU A 105 28.64 -11.15 2.79
CA GLU A 105 30.02 -11.39 3.21
C GLU A 105 30.38 -12.90 3.18
N SER A 106 29.40 -13.76 3.43
CA SER A 106 29.56 -15.21 3.50
C SER A 106 28.31 -15.93 2.98
N ASN A 107 28.47 -17.14 2.51
CA ASN A 107 27.39 -18.08 2.21
C ASN A 107 27.14 -19.09 3.37
N ASP A 108 27.88 -18.98 4.47
CA ASP A 108 27.73 -19.89 5.61
C ASP A 108 26.43 -19.64 6.40
N GLU A 109 25.86 -18.45 6.25
CA GLU A 109 24.59 -18.07 6.83
C GLU A 109 23.49 -18.08 5.77
N GLU A 110 22.27 -18.45 6.17
CA GLU A 110 21.10 -18.40 5.32
C GLU A 110 20.67 -16.93 5.07
N ILE A 111 20.02 -16.68 3.94
CA ILE A 111 19.40 -15.41 3.63
C ILE A 111 18.25 -15.17 4.61
N THR A 112 18.21 -13.98 5.19
CA THR A 112 17.23 -13.56 6.18
C THR A 112 16.32 -12.46 5.63
N GLN A 113 15.23 -12.16 6.34
CA GLN A 113 14.38 -11.00 6.05
C GLN A 113 15.18 -9.69 6.05
N ASN A 114 16.16 -9.56 6.94
CA ASN A 114 17.02 -8.37 6.98
C ASN A 114 17.83 -8.15 5.70
N ASP A 115 18.26 -9.22 5.03
CA ASP A 115 18.97 -9.10 3.75
C ASP A 115 18.05 -8.55 2.65
N ILE A 116 16.79 -8.99 2.65
CA ILE A 116 15.74 -8.50 1.75
C ILE A 116 15.44 -7.03 2.02
N ASP A 117 15.23 -6.67 3.28
CA ASP A 117 14.90 -5.29 3.69
C ASP A 117 16.03 -4.34 3.30
N LEU A 118 17.28 -4.72 3.52
CA LEU A 118 18.44 -3.92 3.10
C LEU A 118 18.49 -3.71 1.58
N LEU A 119 18.19 -4.73 0.79
CA LEU A 119 18.14 -4.62 -0.68
C LEU A 119 17.01 -3.71 -1.16
N ILE A 120 15.86 -3.76 -0.49
CA ILE A 120 14.74 -2.85 -0.73
C ILE A 120 15.12 -1.41 -0.34
N ASP A 121 15.72 -1.21 0.82
CA ASP A 121 16.15 0.10 1.32
C ASP A 121 17.20 0.77 0.39
N GLU A 122 18.12 -0.03 -0.16
CA GLU A 122 19.07 0.47 -1.17
C GLU A 122 18.34 0.94 -2.44
N THR A 123 17.27 0.25 -2.83
CA THR A 123 16.46 0.64 -3.99
C THR A 123 15.69 1.94 -3.74
N TYR A 124 15.23 2.21 -2.52
CA TYR A 124 14.62 3.50 -2.16
C TYR A 124 15.59 4.69 -2.23
N ARG A 125 16.91 4.45 -2.25
CA ARG A 125 17.94 5.50 -2.38
C ARG A 125 18.29 5.88 -3.81
N LEU A 126 17.62 5.26 -4.80
CA LEU A 126 17.82 5.63 -6.21
C LEU A 126 17.53 7.11 -6.43
N VAL A 127 18.38 7.74 -7.24
CA VAL A 127 18.19 9.14 -7.62
C VAL A 127 17.05 9.23 -8.62
N MET A 128 15.99 9.94 -8.21
CA MET A 128 14.83 10.19 -9.05
C MET A 128 14.94 11.57 -9.75
N PRO A 129 14.22 11.77 -10.88
CA PRO A 129 14.11 13.09 -11.49
C PRO A 129 13.56 14.13 -10.51
N PRO A 130 13.91 15.43 -10.68
CA PRO A 130 13.38 16.49 -9.82
C PRO A 130 11.85 16.50 -9.78
N GLY A 131 11.28 16.47 -8.58
CA GLY A 131 9.84 16.47 -8.36
C GLY A 131 9.19 15.09 -8.41
N GLU A 132 9.96 14.02 -8.57
CA GLU A 132 9.47 12.63 -8.44
C GLU A 132 10.07 11.98 -7.20
N GLU A 133 9.24 11.20 -6.49
CA GLU A 133 9.65 10.39 -5.34
C GLU A 133 9.25 8.93 -5.56
N ILE A 134 9.99 8.00 -4.96
CA ILE A 134 9.63 6.60 -4.97
C ILE A 134 8.49 6.39 -3.97
N ILE A 135 7.33 6.01 -4.49
CA ILE A 135 6.13 5.70 -3.69
C ILE A 135 6.20 4.27 -3.18
N HIS A 136 6.62 3.32 -4.05
CA HIS A 136 6.62 1.91 -3.69
C HIS A 136 7.67 1.11 -4.45
N VAL A 137 8.31 0.15 -3.77
CA VAL A 137 9.28 -0.79 -4.33
C VAL A 137 8.73 -2.20 -4.15
N LEU A 138 8.44 -2.88 -5.26
CA LEU A 138 7.82 -4.20 -5.27
C LEU A 138 8.78 -5.22 -5.88
N PRO A 139 9.34 -6.15 -5.09
CA PRO A 139 10.11 -7.26 -5.65
C PRO A 139 9.19 -8.15 -6.49
N GLN A 140 9.65 -8.50 -7.69
CA GLN A 140 8.95 -9.40 -8.61
C GLN A 140 9.52 -10.81 -8.54
N GLU A 141 10.83 -10.91 -8.49
CA GLU A 141 11.58 -12.14 -8.35
C GLU A 141 12.94 -11.86 -7.74
N TYR A 142 13.51 -12.86 -7.11
CA TYR A 142 14.87 -12.83 -6.60
C TYR A 142 15.76 -13.76 -7.44
N ILE A 143 17.04 -13.46 -7.41
CA ILE A 143 18.10 -14.25 -8.04
C ILE A 143 19.17 -14.46 -6.99
N VAL A 144 19.47 -15.72 -6.66
CA VAL A 144 20.53 -16.06 -5.71
C VAL A 144 21.64 -16.73 -6.49
N ASP A 145 22.84 -16.13 -6.50
CA ASP A 145 23.97 -16.49 -7.35
C ASP A 145 23.56 -16.53 -8.84
N ASN A 146 23.25 -17.71 -9.38
CA ASN A 146 22.83 -17.89 -10.77
C ASN A 146 21.41 -18.47 -10.89
N GLU A 147 20.75 -18.77 -9.77
CA GLU A 147 19.40 -19.32 -9.77
C GLU A 147 18.37 -18.19 -9.83
N GLN A 148 17.51 -18.21 -10.85
CA GLN A 148 16.50 -17.18 -11.15
C GLN A 148 15.09 -17.67 -10.81
N GLY A 149 14.13 -16.73 -10.79
CA GLY A 149 12.71 -17.05 -10.59
C GLY A 149 12.34 -17.40 -9.16
N ILE A 150 13.19 -17.04 -8.20
CA ILE A 150 12.95 -17.29 -6.78
C ILE A 150 11.93 -16.26 -6.27
N ARG A 151 10.86 -16.74 -5.64
CA ARG A 151 9.81 -15.89 -5.05
C ARG A 151 10.11 -15.51 -3.61
N ASP A 152 10.72 -16.43 -2.88
CA ASP A 152 11.12 -16.25 -1.49
C ASP A 152 12.51 -16.83 -1.29
N PRO A 153 13.55 -16.00 -1.11
CA PRO A 153 14.92 -16.44 -0.93
C PRO A 153 15.27 -16.76 0.53
N ILE A 154 14.36 -16.56 1.49
CA ILE A 154 14.64 -16.79 2.92
C ILE A 154 15.00 -18.26 3.14
N GLY A 155 16.07 -18.50 3.89
CA GLY A 155 16.61 -19.85 4.16
C GLY A 155 17.52 -20.42 3.07
N MET A 156 17.70 -19.71 1.94
CA MET A 156 18.67 -20.12 0.91
C MET A 156 20.08 -19.67 1.29
N SER A 157 21.08 -20.41 0.83
CA SER A 157 22.49 -20.03 0.92
C SER A 157 22.94 -19.43 -0.41
N GLY A 158 23.74 -18.36 -0.36
CA GLY A 158 24.29 -17.70 -1.54
C GLY A 158 25.00 -16.41 -1.19
N ILE A 159 25.93 -15.99 -2.03
CA ILE A 159 26.74 -14.77 -1.82
C ILE A 159 26.11 -13.58 -2.54
N ARG A 160 25.64 -13.77 -3.78
CA ARG A 160 25.05 -12.71 -4.58
C ARG A 160 23.54 -12.83 -4.56
N MET A 161 22.88 -11.85 -3.93
CA MET A 161 21.44 -11.73 -3.94
C MET A 161 21.05 -10.55 -4.83
N GLU A 162 20.19 -10.80 -5.80
CA GLU A 162 19.63 -9.78 -6.68
C GLU A 162 18.10 -9.86 -6.64
N ALA A 163 17.45 -8.75 -6.96
CA ALA A 163 16.02 -8.77 -7.19
C ALA A 163 15.65 -7.87 -8.37
N ASN A 164 14.67 -8.31 -9.14
CA ASN A 164 14.01 -7.49 -10.13
C ASN A 164 12.85 -6.77 -9.45
N PHE A 165 12.95 -5.46 -9.35
CA PHE A 165 11.94 -4.61 -8.72
C PHE A 165 11.06 -3.93 -9.75
N HIS A 166 9.79 -3.80 -9.39
CA HIS A 166 8.85 -2.88 -9.99
C HIS A 166 8.75 -1.67 -9.06
N ILE A 167 9.20 -0.51 -9.53
CA ILE A 167 9.21 0.72 -8.76
C ILE A 167 8.07 1.61 -9.25
N ILE A 168 7.27 2.08 -8.31
CA ILE A 168 6.23 3.08 -8.54
C ILE A 168 6.74 4.42 -8.04
N SER A 169 6.70 5.45 -8.89
CA SER A 169 7.09 6.82 -8.57
C SER A 169 6.01 7.83 -8.94
N GLY A 170 6.07 9.02 -8.33
CA GLY A 170 5.15 10.11 -8.62
C GLY A 170 5.53 11.42 -7.95
#